data_d379e4c63781270ec0eb3298f03fbae7
#
_entry.id   d379e4c63781270ec0eb3298f03fbae7
#
_cell.length_a   1.000
_cell.length_b   1.000
_cell.length_c   1.000
_cell.angle_alpha   90.00
_cell.angle_beta   90.00
_cell.angle_gamma   90.00
#
_symmetry.space_group_name_H-M   'P 1'
#
loop_
_entity.id
_entity.type
_entity.pdbx_description
1 polymer ?
#
loop_
_entity_poly.entity_id
_entity_poly.type
_entity_poly.pdbx_seq_one_letter_code
_entity_poly.pdbx_strand_id
1 'polypeptide(L)'
;MTEHSEPKPYDVEQPVAAGRDEVWDAVTQPPVLRQWFGWDHDGLDHEIQQIFVDEATLTSPERMGWPDSSFLEVTGDDDRSTVRAVRIGDPAADPVAFDAMEEGWRVFLAQLRFLLEERPEGLRRTVHLTGSARGRGVLALADGEALPLGTRTAQVMTADGQLVLVSGHEPLDSPEAGRIEVVVSTFGLGDDAFAEVRDDWTQRWAALAREAVVTVA
;
A
#
# COMPACT_ATOMS: atom_id res chain seq x y z
N MET A 1 -27.42 -6.91 -22.16
CA MET A 1 -27.49 -6.71 -20.73
C MET A 1 -26.17 -7.26 -20.19
N THR A 2 -25.20 -6.40 -19.98
CA THR A 2 -23.97 -6.78 -19.25
C THR A 2 -24.36 -6.91 -17.78
N GLU A 3 -24.41 -8.14 -17.27
CA GLU A 3 -24.46 -8.38 -15.83
C GLU A 3 -23.23 -7.67 -15.24
N HIS A 4 -23.45 -6.60 -14.51
CA HIS A 4 -22.46 -6.04 -13.62
C HIS A 4 -22.42 -7.04 -12.44
N SER A 5 -21.50 -7.99 -12.51
CA SER A 5 -21.15 -8.79 -11.34
C SER A 5 -20.59 -7.84 -10.30
N GLU A 6 -21.20 -7.81 -9.13
CA GLU A 6 -20.64 -7.06 -8.01
C GLU A 6 -19.24 -7.59 -7.69
N PRO A 7 -18.30 -6.71 -7.29
CA PRO A 7 -16.96 -7.15 -6.94
C PRO A 7 -16.99 -8.07 -5.71
N LYS A 8 -15.96 -8.91 -5.54
CA LYS A 8 -15.86 -9.76 -4.34
C LYS A 8 -15.76 -8.91 -3.06
N PRO A 9 -16.28 -9.39 -1.92
CA PRO A 9 -16.06 -8.74 -0.64
C PRO A 9 -14.58 -8.84 -0.23
N TYR A 10 -14.11 -7.86 0.57
CA TYR A 10 -12.84 -7.97 1.28
C TYR A 10 -12.93 -7.34 2.67
N ASP A 11 -12.05 -7.78 3.54
CA ASP A 11 -11.84 -7.26 4.88
C ASP A 11 -10.34 -7.31 5.17
N VAL A 12 -9.67 -6.17 5.01
CA VAL A 12 -8.24 -6.02 5.25
C VAL A 12 -8.04 -5.32 6.58
N GLU A 13 -7.44 -6.02 7.52
CA GLU A 13 -7.23 -5.55 8.88
C GLU A 13 -5.73 -5.36 9.16
N GLN A 14 -5.39 -4.23 9.81
CA GLN A 14 -4.03 -3.90 10.21
C GLN A 14 -4.02 -3.39 11.65
N PRO A 15 -3.46 -4.17 12.59
CA PRO A 15 -3.13 -3.66 13.92
C PRO A 15 -2.00 -2.63 13.84
N VAL A 16 -2.11 -1.57 14.64
CA VAL A 16 -1.15 -0.46 14.73
C VAL A 16 -0.87 -0.14 16.19
N ALA A 17 0.40 -0.03 16.58
CA ALA A 17 0.82 0.37 17.91
C ALA A 17 0.81 1.92 18.06
N ALA A 18 -0.37 2.51 17.85
CA ALA A 18 -0.65 3.93 18.02
C ALA A 18 -2.09 4.10 18.51
N GLY A 19 -2.35 5.19 19.21
CA GLY A 19 -3.66 5.50 19.75
C GLY A 19 -4.70 5.78 18.64
N ARG A 20 -5.96 5.47 18.93
CA ARG A 20 -7.07 5.60 17.99
C ARG A 20 -7.17 7.00 17.37
N ASP A 21 -7.04 8.05 18.17
CA ASP A 21 -7.18 9.43 17.69
C ASP A 21 -6.02 9.81 16.76
N GLU A 22 -4.78 9.35 17.05
CA GLU A 22 -3.62 9.53 16.17
C GLU A 22 -3.81 8.80 14.83
N VAL A 23 -4.32 7.57 14.88
CA VAL A 23 -4.62 6.79 13.66
C VAL A 23 -5.76 7.44 12.88
N TRP A 24 -6.80 7.95 13.55
CA TRP A 24 -7.89 8.66 12.90
C TRP A 24 -7.43 9.93 12.19
N ASP A 25 -6.58 10.71 12.81
CA ASP A 25 -5.95 11.87 12.17
C ASP A 25 -5.13 11.45 10.94
N ALA A 26 -4.38 10.35 11.05
CA ALA A 26 -3.56 9.88 9.95
C ALA A 26 -4.37 9.42 8.71
N VAL A 27 -5.59 8.92 8.90
CA VAL A 27 -6.46 8.48 7.79
C VAL A 27 -7.40 9.56 7.28
N THR A 28 -7.47 10.73 7.96
CA THR A 28 -8.39 11.81 7.58
C THR A 28 -7.70 13.11 7.17
N GLN A 29 -6.44 13.33 7.58
CA GLN A 29 -5.71 14.57 7.33
C GLN A 29 -4.89 14.49 6.03
N PRO A 30 -5.19 15.27 4.96
CA PRO A 30 -4.50 15.18 3.68
C PRO A 30 -2.96 15.27 3.77
N PRO A 31 -2.35 16.14 4.60
CA PRO A 31 -0.89 16.16 4.72
C PRO A 31 -0.30 14.87 5.30
N VAL A 32 -1.04 14.15 6.15
CA VAL A 32 -0.61 12.87 6.73
C VAL A 32 -0.87 11.74 5.76
N LEU A 33 -2.02 11.74 5.07
CA LEU A 33 -2.33 10.79 3.99
C LEU A 33 -1.21 10.75 2.95
N ARG A 34 -0.66 11.90 2.55
CA ARG A 34 0.45 11.99 1.61
C ARG A 34 1.70 11.22 2.08
N GLN A 35 1.89 11.03 3.39
CA GLN A 35 3.04 10.32 3.95
C GLN A 35 2.92 8.79 3.89
N TRP A 36 1.74 8.25 3.55
CA TRP A 36 1.55 6.80 3.52
C TRP A 36 0.66 6.28 2.39
N PHE A 37 -0.29 7.06 1.89
CA PHE A 37 -1.19 6.59 0.84
C PHE A 37 -0.51 6.55 -0.52
N GLY A 38 -0.78 5.50 -1.31
CA GLY A 38 -0.29 5.35 -2.68
C GLY A 38 1.24 5.35 -2.81
N TRP A 39 1.70 5.94 -3.88
CA TRP A 39 3.09 6.26 -4.19
C TRP A 39 3.19 7.68 -4.73
N ASP A 40 4.39 8.26 -4.75
CA ASP A 40 4.62 9.62 -5.24
C ASP A 40 4.40 9.69 -6.76
N HIS A 41 3.48 10.55 -7.18
CA HIS A 41 3.23 10.91 -8.57
C HIS A 41 2.55 12.30 -8.63
N ASP A 42 2.59 12.96 -9.79
CA ASP A 42 2.09 14.33 -9.97
C ASP A 42 0.61 14.53 -9.60
N GLY A 43 -0.18 13.45 -9.61
CA GLY A 43 -1.61 13.48 -9.29
C GLY A 43 -1.98 13.12 -7.86
N LEU A 44 -1.02 12.73 -7.00
CA LEU A 44 -1.31 12.17 -5.67
C LEU A 44 -2.14 13.10 -4.79
N ASP A 45 -1.82 14.40 -4.74
CA ASP A 45 -2.57 15.36 -3.93
C ASP A 45 -4.03 15.50 -4.40
N HIS A 46 -4.25 15.44 -5.70
CA HIS A 46 -5.60 15.46 -6.28
C HIS A 46 -6.37 14.17 -5.96
N GLU A 47 -5.71 13.03 -6.04
CA GLU A 47 -6.29 11.72 -5.71
C GLU A 47 -6.68 11.66 -4.22
N ILE A 48 -5.80 12.12 -3.32
CA ILE A 48 -6.10 12.23 -1.89
C ILE A 48 -7.32 13.14 -1.66
N GLN A 49 -7.36 14.32 -2.28
CA GLN A 49 -8.48 15.24 -2.17
C GLN A 49 -9.77 14.58 -2.63
N GLN A 50 -9.76 13.94 -3.80
CA GLN A 50 -10.93 13.29 -4.35
C GLN A 50 -11.43 12.15 -3.47
N ILE A 51 -10.55 11.20 -3.10
CA ILE A 51 -10.95 9.97 -2.40
C ILE A 51 -11.31 10.24 -0.93
N PHE A 52 -10.48 11.01 -0.21
CA PHE A 52 -10.58 11.12 1.25
C PHE A 52 -11.34 12.36 1.73
N VAL A 53 -11.60 13.33 0.84
CA VAL A 53 -12.30 14.57 1.20
C VAL A 53 -13.60 14.71 0.44
N ASP A 54 -13.57 14.63 -0.90
CA ASP A 54 -14.73 14.97 -1.73
C ASP A 54 -15.75 13.81 -1.80
N GLU A 55 -15.29 12.57 -1.93
CA GLU A 55 -16.12 11.35 -2.04
C GLU A 55 -16.38 10.69 -0.69
N ALA A 56 -15.52 10.90 0.29
CA ALA A 56 -15.64 10.28 1.60
C ALA A 56 -16.77 10.89 2.43
N THR A 57 -17.46 10.03 3.18
CA THR A 57 -18.49 10.43 4.14
C THR A 57 -18.19 9.87 5.51
N LEU A 58 -18.06 10.74 6.50
CA LEU A 58 -17.89 10.34 7.89
C LEU A 58 -19.28 9.98 8.47
N THR A 59 -19.51 8.71 8.74
CA THR A 59 -20.82 8.19 9.20
C THR A 59 -20.89 7.93 10.70
N SER A 60 -19.74 7.85 11.36
CA SER A 60 -19.62 7.79 12.84
C SER A 60 -18.24 8.30 13.22
N PRO A 61 -17.97 8.64 14.50
CA PRO A 61 -16.59 8.81 14.91
C PRO A 61 -15.86 7.52 14.55
N GLU A 62 -14.80 7.58 13.76
CA GLU A 62 -13.95 6.42 13.45
C GLU A 62 -14.36 5.60 12.21
N ARG A 63 -15.38 6.02 11.45
CA ARG A 63 -15.72 5.38 10.17
C ARG A 63 -15.83 6.37 9.03
N MET A 64 -15.12 6.08 7.94
CA MET A 64 -15.17 6.79 6.67
C MET A 64 -15.70 5.83 5.60
N GLY A 65 -16.75 6.21 4.88
CA GLY A 65 -17.38 5.39 3.85
C GLY A 65 -17.34 6.04 2.47
N TRP A 66 -17.46 5.22 1.43
CA TRP A 66 -17.49 5.63 0.03
C TRP A 66 -18.78 5.19 -0.67
N PRO A 67 -19.12 5.79 -1.84
CA PRO A 67 -20.37 5.48 -2.54
C PRO A 67 -20.54 4.03 -2.98
N ASP A 68 -19.44 3.27 -3.14
CA ASP A 68 -19.44 1.86 -3.49
C ASP A 68 -19.69 0.91 -2.31
N SER A 69 -20.14 1.45 -1.17
CA SER A 69 -20.35 0.73 0.09
C SER A 69 -19.10 0.16 0.73
N SER A 70 -17.91 0.55 0.27
CA SER A 70 -16.67 0.30 1.00
C SER A 70 -16.51 1.32 2.13
N PHE A 71 -15.74 0.95 3.15
CA PHE A 71 -15.44 1.84 4.25
C PHE A 71 -14.10 1.51 4.91
N LEU A 72 -13.55 2.52 5.56
CA LEU A 72 -12.42 2.39 6.48
C LEU A 72 -12.93 2.65 7.91
N GLU A 73 -12.54 1.79 8.84
CA GLU A 73 -12.91 1.87 10.24
C GLU A 73 -11.66 1.81 11.12
N VAL A 74 -11.62 2.67 12.15
CA VAL A 74 -10.55 2.69 13.15
C VAL A 74 -11.16 2.36 14.50
N THR A 75 -10.69 1.30 15.15
CA THR A 75 -11.09 0.88 16.49
C THR A 75 -9.87 0.74 17.39
N GLY A 76 -10.03 0.89 18.69
CA GLY A 76 -8.92 0.75 19.63
C GLY A 76 -9.05 1.66 20.84
N ASP A 77 -7.93 1.84 21.53
CA ASP A 77 -7.77 2.68 22.73
C ASP A 77 -6.68 3.74 22.52
N ASP A 78 -6.15 4.28 23.62
CA ASP A 78 -5.15 5.36 23.58
C ASP A 78 -3.74 4.89 23.15
N ASP A 79 -3.48 3.58 23.18
CA ASP A 79 -2.14 3.01 22.90
C ASP A 79 -2.11 2.11 21.66
N ARG A 80 -3.24 1.49 21.30
CA ARG A 80 -3.33 0.51 20.23
C ARG A 80 -4.61 0.63 19.45
N SER A 81 -4.50 0.49 18.14
CA SER A 81 -5.64 0.56 17.24
C SER A 81 -5.61 -0.57 16.21
N THR A 82 -6.74 -0.78 15.58
CA THR A 82 -6.90 -1.61 14.39
C THR A 82 -7.59 -0.79 13.32
N VAL A 83 -6.99 -0.74 12.15
CA VAL A 83 -7.59 -0.14 10.95
C VAL A 83 -8.12 -1.25 10.07
N ARG A 84 -9.37 -1.13 9.61
CA ARG A 84 -10.01 -2.08 8.72
C ARG A 84 -10.49 -1.39 7.46
N ALA A 85 -10.09 -1.90 6.31
CA ALA A 85 -10.65 -1.52 5.02
C ALA A 85 -11.58 -2.65 4.54
N VAL A 86 -12.87 -2.33 4.38
CA VAL A 86 -13.92 -3.30 4.13
C VAL A 86 -14.70 -2.92 2.89
N ARG A 87 -15.00 -3.90 2.04
CA ARG A 87 -15.99 -3.80 0.95
C ARG A 87 -17.01 -4.90 1.08
N ILE A 88 -18.28 -4.49 1.08
CA ILE A 88 -19.42 -5.41 0.99
C ILE A 88 -19.62 -5.68 -0.50
N GLY A 89 -19.35 -6.90 -0.94
CA GLY A 89 -19.50 -7.31 -2.33
C GLY A 89 -20.37 -8.56 -2.49
N ASP A 90 -20.29 -9.20 -3.64
CA ASP A 90 -21.02 -10.45 -3.89
C ASP A 90 -20.39 -11.60 -3.06
N PRO A 91 -21.11 -12.17 -2.09
CA PRO A 91 -20.62 -13.27 -1.27
C PRO A 91 -20.43 -14.59 -2.08
N ALA A 92 -20.95 -14.66 -3.29
CA ALA A 92 -20.77 -15.80 -4.19
C ALA A 92 -19.51 -15.67 -5.07
N ALA A 93 -18.85 -14.50 -5.06
CA ALA A 93 -17.60 -14.31 -5.80
C ALA A 93 -16.47 -15.19 -5.23
N ASP A 94 -15.55 -15.61 -6.10
CA ASP A 94 -14.40 -16.42 -5.70
C ASP A 94 -13.52 -15.65 -4.70
N PRO A 95 -13.42 -16.10 -3.44
CA PRO A 95 -12.66 -15.38 -2.41
C PRO A 95 -11.15 -15.33 -2.68
N VAL A 96 -10.62 -16.25 -3.50
CA VAL A 96 -9.17 -16.29 -3.82
C VAL A 96 -8.83 -15.57 -5.13
N ALA A 97 -9.84 -15.06 -5.85
CA ALA A 97 -9.60 -14.26 -7.03
C ALA A 97 -8.79 -13.00 -6.69
N PHE A 98 -7.91 -12.59 -7.60
CA PHE A 98 -7.18 -11.34 -7.46
C PHE A 98 -8.14 -10.15 -7.44
N ASP A 99 -7.93 -9.26 -6.48
CA ASP A 99 -8.65 -7.99 -6.38
C ASP A 99 -7.65 -6.87 -6.09
N ALA A 100 -7.54 -5.93 -7.04
CA ALA A 100 -6.57 -4.85 -6.96
C ALA A 100 -6.80 -3.92 -5.76
N MET A 101 -8.06 -3.71 -5.36
CA MET A 101 -8.38 -2.84 -4.22
C MET A 101 -8.01 -3.52 -2.89
N GLU A 102 -8.29 -4.83 -2.76
CA GLU A 102 -7.89 -5.58 -1.57
C GLU A 102 -6.37 -5.59 -1.40
N GLU A 103 -5.63 -5.91 -2.45
CA GLU A 103 -4.16 -5.92 -2.38
C GLU A 103 -3.59 -4.50 -2.20
N GLY A 104 -4.23 -3.48 -2.81
CA GLY A 104 -3.90 -2.08 -2.58
C GLY A 104 -4.05 -1.68 -1.11
N TRP A 105 -5.16 -2.06 -0.46
CA TRP A 105 -5.35 -1.78 0.97
C TRP A 105 -4.31 -2.49 1.85
N ARG A 106 -3.89 -3.70 1.52
CA ARG A 106 -2.79 -4.37 2.25
C ARG A 106 -1.50 -3.55 2.18
N VAL A 107 -1.18 -3.03 1.00
CA VAL A 107 -0.02 -2.15 0.80
C VAL A 107 -0.18 -0.84 1.58
N PHE A 108 -1.32 -0.17 1.44
CA PHE A 108 -1.55 1.14 2.06
C PHE A 108 -1.56 1.07 3.58
N LEU A 109 -2.25 0.08 4.16
CA LEU A 109 -2.30 -0.07 5.62
C LEU A 109 -0.94 -0.48 6.21
N ALA A 110 -0.10 -1.21 5.48
CA ALA A 110 1.28 -1.48 5.90
C ALA A 110 2.14 -0.21 5.89
N GLN A 111 1.94 0.69 4.93
CA GLN A 111 2.59 2.02 4.91
C GLN A 111 2.14 2.91 6.07
N LEU A 112 0.83 2.91 6.36
CA LEU A 112 0.27 3.62 7.51
C LEU A 112 0.87 3.12 8.82
N ARG A 113 0.88 1.80 9.01
CA ARG A 113 1.50 1.18 10.19
C ARG A 113 2.95 1.59 10.34
N PHE A 114 3.74 1.51 9.26
CA PHE A 114 5.14 1.92 9.27
C PHE A 114 5.30 3.39 9.69
N LEU A 115 4.51 4.29 9.10
CA LEU A 115 4.54 5.71 9.45
C LEU A 115 4.32 5.94 10.94
N LEU A 116 3.33 5.29 11.54
CA LEU A 116 2.92 5.51 12.92
C LEU A 116 3.80 4.79 13.95
N GLU A 117 4.34 3.62 13.61
CA GLU A 117 5.18 2.83 14.52
C GLU A 117 6.65 3.26 14.46
N GLU A 118 7.21 3.45 13.27
CA GLU A 118 8.63 3.80 13.08
C GLU A 118 8.88 5.31 13.12
N ARG A 119 7.85 6.13 12.90
CA ARG A 119 7.91 7.61 12.96
C ARG A 119 9.07 8.20 12.17
N PRO A 120 9.25 7.83 10.89
CA PRO A 120 10.37 8.30 10.09
C PRO A 120 10.34 9.84 9.95
N GLU A 121 11.51 10.47 10.00
CA GLU A 121 11.62 11.92 9.88
C GLU A 121 11.64 12.37 8.41
N GLY A 122 11.05 13.52 8.14
CA GLY A 122 11.08 14.19 6.83
C GLY A 122 9.98 13.76 5.88
N LEU A 123 10.07 14.22 4.64
CA LEU A 123 9.08 13.94 3.61
C LEU A 123 9.30 12.55 3.03
N ARG A 124 8.19 11.85 2.81
CA ARG A 124 8.18 10.59 2.06
C ARG A 124 8.45 10.85 0.59
N ARG A 125 9.32 10.03 0.00
CA ARG A 125 9.52 9.92 -1.45
C ARG A 125 9.50 8.44 -1.83
N THR A 126 8.98 8.11 -3.00
CA THR A 126 8.85 6.72 -3.42
C THR A 126 9.46 6.45 -4.78
N VAL A 127 9.97 5.23 -4.95
CA VAL A 127 10.24 4.62 -6.25
C VAL A 127 9.17 3.56 -6.49
N HIS A 128 8.37 3.73 -7.53
CA HIS A 128 7.32 2.80 -7.91
C HIS A 128 7.75 2.02 -9.15
N LEU A 129 7.76 0.70 -9.04
CA LEU A 129 8.26 -0.22 -10.04
C LEU A 129 7.15 -1.18 -10.46
N THR A 130 6.94 -1.34 -11.75
CA THR A 130 6.01 -2.34 -12.28
C THR A 130 6.66 -3.17 -13.38
N GLY A 131 6.21 -4.42 -13.53
CA GLY A 131 6.73 -5.32 -14.55
C GLY A 131 6.25 -6.75 -14.35
N SER A 132 6.85 -7.69 -15.06
CA SER A 132 6.59 -9.10 -14.90
C SER A 132 7.83 -9.83 -14.37
N ALA A 133 7.69 -10.46 -13.21
CA ALA A 133 8.77 -11.15 -12.52
C ALA A 133 8.22 -12.30 -11.65
N ARG A 134 9.14 -13.11 -11.09
CA ARG A 134 8.77 -14.08 -10.04
C ARG A 134 8.81 -13.41 -8.68
N GLY A 135 7.77 -13.57 -7.87
CA GLY A 135 7.68 -12.92 -6.56
C GLY A 135 8.87 -13.18 -5.65
N ARG A 136 9.34 -14.42 -5.56
CA ARG A 136 10.55 -14.77 -4.77
C ARG A 136 11.81 -14.03 -5.22
N GLY A 137 11.97 -13.81 -6.53
CA GLY A 137 13.09 -13.04 -7.06
C GLY A 137 13.01 -11.57 -6.67
N VAL A 138 11.81 -11.01 -6.65
CA VAL A 138 11.56 -9.63 -6.22
C VAL A 138 11.81 -9.44 -4.72
N LEU A 139 11.33 -10.35 -3.89
CA LEU A 139 11.60 -10.31 -2.45
C LEU A 139 13.10 -10.39 -2.14
N ALA A 140 13.85 -11.19 -2.91
CA ALA A 140 15.31 -11.29 -2.75
C ALA A 140 16.06 -10.00 -3.14
N LEU A 141 15.48 -9.13 -4.00
CA LEU A 141 16.08 -7.82 -4.32
C LEU A 141 16.07 -6.86 -3.13
N ALA A 142 15.09 -6.96 -2.25
CA ALA A 142 14.92 -6.04 -1.14
C ALA A 142 15.94 -6.25 0.01
N ASP A 143 16.70 -7.35 -0.03
CA ASP A 143 17.79 -7.67 0.91
C ASP A 143 17.40 -7.52 2.39
N GLY A 144 16.25 -8.08 2.75
CA GLY A 144 15.69 -8.06 4.11
C GLY A 144 14.77 -9.24 4.37
N GLU A 145 14.29 -9.36 5.61
CA GLU A 145 13.29 -10.35 5.97
C GLU A 145 11.91 -9.95 5.45
N ALA A 146 11.30 -10.82 4.65
CA ALA A 146 9.97 -10.59 4.12
C ALA A 146 8.89 -10.98 5.14
N LEU A 147 8.02 -10.04 5.48
CA LEU A 147 6.82 -10.26 6.28
C LEU A 147 5.60 -10.36 5.36
N PRO A 148 4.95 -11.53 5.27
CA PRO A 148 3.74 -11.68 4.47
C PRO A 148 2.60 -10.81 5.01
N LEU A 149 1.91 -10.09 4.13
CA LEU A 149 0.66 -9.38 4.41
C LEU A 149 -0.55 -10.11 3.81
N GLY A 150 -0.28 -11.07 2.97
CA GLY A 150 -1.21 -11.97 2.29
C GLY A 150 -0.45 -12.95 1.41
N THR A 151 -1.14 -13.68 0.56
CA THR A 151 -0.48 -14.60 -0.39
C THR A 151 0.21 -13.87 -1.54
N ARG A 152 -0.29 -12.67 -1.88
CA ARG A 152 0.16 -11.84 -3.00
C ARG A 152 0.92 -10.60 -2.59
N THR A 153 0.91 -10.24 -1.31
CA THR A 153 1.51 -9.01 -0.81
C THR A 153 2.44 -9.29 0.37
N ALA A 154 3.60 -8.65 0.37
CA ALA A 154 4.58 -8.71 1.45
C ALA A 154 5.27 -7.36 1.64
N GLN A 155 5.76 -7.12 2.86
CA GLN A 155 6.66 -6.02 3.17
C GLN A 155 8.06 -6.52 3.47
N VAL A 156 9.06 -5.70 3.17
CA VAL A 156 10.47 -5.92 3.54
C VAL A 156 11.03 -4.61 4.08
N MET A 157 11.75 -4.68 5.19
CA MET A 157 12.59 -3.58 5.66
C MET A 157 14.02 -3.83 5.20
N THR A 158 14.58 -2.91 4.43
CA THR A 158 15.98 -3.00 4.04
C THR A 158 16.90 -2.60 5.19
N ALA A 159 18.17 -2.99 5.12
CA ALA A 159 19.18 -2.60 6.11
C ALA A 159 19.35 -1.07 6.21
N ASP A 160 19.06 -0.34 5.13
CA ASP A 160 19.13 1.13 5.06
C ASP A 160 17.84 1.82 5.52
N GLY A 161 16.88 1.06 6.07
CA GLY A 161 15.63 1.59 6.63
C GLY A 161 14.57 1.97 5.59
N GLN A 162 14.67 1.46 4.35
CA GLN A 162 13.63 1.65 3.34
C GLN A 162 12.50 0.64 3.57
N LEU A 163 11.26 1.10 3.49
CA LEU A 163 10.10 0.21 3.43
C LEU A 163 9.84 -0.20 1.99
N VAL A 164 9.92 -1.49 1.71
CA VAL A 164 9.64 -2.08 0.40
C VAL A 164 8.37 -2.90 0.49
N LEU A 165 7.38 -2.56 -0.32
CA LEU A 165 6.14 -3.30 -0.46
C LEU A 165 6.08 -3.94 -1.83
N VAL A 166 5.78 -5.22 -1.85
CA VAL A 166 5.68 -6.04 -3.06
C VAL A 166 4.27 -6.58 -3.16
N SER A 167 3.61 -6.34 -4.29
CA SER A 167 2.28 -6.89 -4.59
C SER A 167 2.27 -7.55 -5.95
N GLY A 168 1.73 -8.76 -6.05
CA GLY A 168 1.63 -9.56 -7.26
C GLY A 168 0.19 -9.87 -7.66
N HIS A 169 -0.08 -10.00 -8.95
CA HIS A 169 -1.34 -10.57 -9.42
C HIS A 169 -1.44 -12.07 -9.08
N GLU A 170 -0.31 -12.77 -9.14
CA GLU A 170 -0.18 -14.16 -8.71
C GLU A 170 0.39 -14.23 -7.29
N PRO A 171 0.18 -15.33 -6.54
CA PRO A 171 0.85 -15.54 -5.27
C PRO A 171 2.37 -15.34 -5.38
N LEU A 172 3.00 -14.69 -4.39
CA LEU A 172 4.44 -14.36 -4.44
C LEU A 172 5.35 -15.60 -4.41
N ASP A 173 4.83 -16.74 -3.99
CA ASP A 173 5.54 -18.03 -4.02
C ASP A 173 5.33 -18.82 -5.32
N SER A 174 4.52 -18.30 -6.25
CA SER A 174 4.30 -18.92 -7.56
C SER A 174 5.63 -19.15 -8.29
N PRO A 175 5.81 -20.32 -8.92
CA PRO A 175 6.98 -20.60 -9.75
C PRO A 175 6.98 -19.80 -11.08
N GLU A 176 5.83 -19.27 -11.48
CA GLU A 176 5.64 -18.53 -12.71
C GLU A 176 5.89 -17.03 -12.49
N ALA A 177 6.34 -16.34 -13.54
CA ALA A 177 6.41 -14.89 -13.54
C ALA A 177 5.01 -14.32 -13.80
N GLY A 178 4.62 -13.34 -13.01
CA GLY A 178 3.38 -12.60 -13.14
C GLY A 178 3.61 -11.10 -13.05
N ARG A 179 2.56 -10.32 -13.22
CA ARG A 179 2.61 -8.88 -13.00
C ARG A 179 2.89 -8.61 -11.52
N ILE A 180 3.88 -7.78 -11.26
CA ILE A 180 4.29 -7.37 -9.92
C ILE A 180 4.43 -5.85 -9.88
N GLU A 181 4.07 -5.31 -8.74
CA GLU A 181 4.23 -3.92 -8.35
C GLU A 181 5.08 -3.85 -7.08
N VAL A 182 6.02 -2.90 -7.05
CA VAL A 182 6.89 -2.65 -5.90
C VAL A 182 6.85 -1.16 -5.57
N VAL A 183 6.59 -0.84 -4.31
CA VAL A 183 6.70 0.53 -3.78
C VAL A 183 7.85 0.56 -2.79
N VAL A 184 8.88 1.35 -3.10
CA VAL A 184 10.00 1.62 -2.19
C VAL A 184 9.77 2.99 -1.58
N SER A 185 9.56 3.05 -0.27
CA SER A 185 9.37 4.29 0.47
C SER A 185 10.65 4.68 1.20
N THR A 186 11.07 5.92 1.01
CA THR A 186 12.16 6.58 1.73
C THR A 186 11.65 7.84 2.42
N PHE A 187 12.32 8.29 3.46
CA PHE A 187 11.95 9.48 4.21
C PHE A 187 13.16 10.38 4.43
N GLY A 188 12.96 11.71 4.36
CA GLY A 188 13.96 12.72 4.69
C GLY A 188 15.18 12.79 3.78
N LEU A 189 15.19 12.07 2.65
CA LEU A 189 16.30 12.10 1.71
C LEU A 189 16.28 13.39 0.87
N GLY A 190 17.46 14.02 0.73
CA GLY A 190 17.68 15.08 -0.25
C GLY A 190 17.70 14.51 -1.68
N ASP A 191 17.69 15.40 -2.68
CA ASP A 191 17.56 15.03 -4.09
C ASP A 191 18.65 14.08 -4.57
N ASP A 192 19.91 14.33 -4.22
CA ASP A 192 21.04 13.48 -4.64
C ASP A 192 20.95 12.08 -4.04
N ALA A 193 20.68 11.97 -2.74
CA ALA A 193 20.55 10.68 -2.06
C ALA A 193 19.34 9.89 -2.55
N PHE A 194 18.21 10.55 -2.82
CA PHE A 194 17.07 9.90 -3.43
C PHE A 194 17.33 9.44 -4.86
N ALA A 195 18.07 10.24 -5.65
CA ALA A 195 18.46 9.84 -6.99
C ALA A 195 19.33 8.57 -7.00
N GLU A 196 20.26 8.43 -6.04
CA GLU A 196 21.05 7.21 -5.87
C GLU A 196 20.17 5.99 -5.56
N VAL A 197 19.20 6.12 -4.64
CA VAL A 197 18.22 5.05 -4.34
C VAL A 197 17.41 4.68 -5.57
N ARG A 198 16.87 5.67 -6.28
CA ARG A 198 16.09 5.45 -7.51
C ARG A 198 16.90 4.70 -8.56
N ASP A 199 18.13 5.13 -8.82
CA ASP A 199 19.00 4.58 -9.86
C ASP A 199 19.39 3.14 -9.52
N ASP A 200 19.69 2.84 -8.26
CA ASP A 200 19.98 1.49 -7.79
C ASP A 200 18.77 0.56 -7.95
N TRP A 201 17.58 0.97 -7.48
CA TRP A 201 16.37 0.18 -7.68
C TRP A 201 15.99 0.01 -9.14
N THR A 202 16.17 1.04 -9.96
CA THR A 202 15.94 0.97 -11.43
C THR A 202 16.85 -0.07 -12.07
N GLN A 203 18.13 -0.07 -11.74
CA GLN A 203 19.10 -1.02 -12.28
C GLN A 203 18.78 -2.47 -11.87
N ARG A 204 18.51 -2.70 -10.58
CA ARG A 204 18.16 -4.02 -10.07
C ARG A 204 16.84 -4.54 -10.67
N TRP A 205 15.84 -3.66 -10.79
CA TRP A 205 14.56 -3.99 -11.39
C TRP A 205 14.67 -4.36 -12.86
N ALA A 206 15.38 -3.56 -13.65
CA ALA A 206 15.60 -3.83 -15.07
C ALA A 206 16.35 -5.14 -15.35
N ALA A 207 17.18 -5.59 -14.41
CA ALA A 207 17.88 -6.87 -14.52
C ALA A 207 16.96 -8.08 -14.23
N LEU A 208 15.89 -7.90 -13.47
CA LEU A 208 14.98 -8.96 -13.02
C LEU A 208 13.68 -9.03 -13.81
N ALA A 209 13.03 -7.89 -14.02
CA ALA A 209 11.69 -7.82 -14.57
C ALA A 209 11.67 -7.65 -16.10
N ARG A 210 10.68 -8.28 -16.72
CA ARG A 210 10.29 -7.97 -18.10
C ARG A 210 9.30 -6.82 -18.10
N GLU A 211 9.28 -6.04 -19.19
CA GLU A 211 8.38 -4.88 -19.32
C GLU A 211 8.49 -3.92 -18.12
N ALA A 212 9.71 -3.74 -17.64
CA ALA A 212 10.02 -2.94 -16.46
C ALA A 212 9.67 -1.47 -16.69
N VAL A 213 8.85 -0.91 -15.80
CA VAL A 213 8.52 0.52 -15.74
C VAL A 213 8.89 1.05 -14.36
N VAL A 214 9.43 2.26 -14.32
CA VAL A 214 9.79 2.98 -13.08
C VAL A 214 9.10 4.33 -13.09
N THR A 215 8.36 4.62 -12.04
CA THR A 215 7.70 5.91 -11.83
C THR A 215 8.26 6.57 -10.57
N VAL A 216 8.62 7.83 -10.69
CA VAL A 216 9.02 8.72 -9.59
C VAL A 216 8.41 10.09 -9.82
N ALA A 217 8.10 10.84 -8.76
CA ALA A 217 7.70 12.24 -8.82
C ALA A 217 8.91 13.14 -8.67
#